data_222d4c95f83b922625dabd07ec657b8b
#
_entry.id   222d4c95f83b922625dabd07ec657b8b
#
_cell.length_a   1.000
_cell.length_b   1.000
_cell.length_c   1.000
_cell.angle_alpha   90.00
_cell.angle_beta   90.00
_cell.angle_gamma   90.00
#
_symmetry.space_group_name_H-M   'P 1'
#
loop_
_entity.id
_entity.type
_entity.pdbx_description
1 polymer ?
#
loop_
_entity_poly.entity_id
_entity_poly.type
_entity_poly.pdbx_seq_one_letter_code
_entity_poly.pdbx_strand_id
1 'polypeptide(L)'
;DEPLIVRKVASGTELALEMCEQGVWYDELVQNKKVSKDVGGAPTLEQGPSDTTRALADTLTKGSADLFVTSGHATERNWQIGFRYRNGTFRSKQGQMFGVPLQGDRFEIASPDPKVYMAIGNCLMGHIDGPDAMALAWMNSVGVRQMIGYTVLTWYGYGGWGVLDYYTEQPGRYTLAEAFHANHHALIHRLDTCFDGITAFQLEPGSQSLPSVVPNASGKRIGLTASDSRGLLWDRDTVAFYGDPAWEARLPSQPKAYGQRLEIQGDTYTLTITPQRGSKSFEPVNTNGAQRGWRPVVQLLDHRISDVSMLEGDDLEAIVSDDFIL
;
A
#
# COMPACT_ATOMS: atom_id res chain seq x y z
N ASP A 1 -7.46 -21.31 -5.89
CA ASP A 1 -6.03 -21.14 -5.61
C ASP A 1 -5.83 -21.10 -4.09
N GLU A 2 -4.69 -21.62 -3.59
CA GLU A 2 -4.42 -21.57 -2.16
C GLU A 2 -4.08 -20.12 -1.73
N PRO A 3 -4.46 -19.71 -0.50
CA PRO A 3 -4.09 -18.41 0.06
C PRO A 3 -2.56 -18.21 0.09
N LEU A 4 -2.10 -17.01 -0.22
CA LEU A 4 -0.67 -16.66 -0.16
C LEU A 4 -0.30 -16.14 1.23
N ILE A 5 0.65 -16.82 1.89
CA ILE A 5 1.31 -16.29 3.09
C ILE A 5 2.59 -15.58 2.66
N VAL A 6 2.57 -14.28 2.72
CA VAL A 6 3.68 -13.41 2.32
C VAL A 6 4.83 -13.53 3.32
N ARG A 7 5.97 -14.05 2.90
CA ARG A 7 7.18 -14.23 3.73
C ARG A 7 8.41 -13.54 3.16
N LYS A 8 8.46 -13.37 1.83
CA LYS A 8 9.59 -12.77 1.13
C LYS A 8 9.17 -11.43 0.54
N VAL A 9 9.79 -10.37 1.00
CA VAL A 9 9.47 -8.99 0.60
C VAL A 9 10.61 -8.39 -0.20
N ALA A 10 10.29 -7.76 -1.33
CA ALA A 10 11.21 -6.95 -2.10
C ALA A 10 10.68 -5.51 -2.14
N SER A 11 11.45 -4.58 -1.63
CA SER A 11 11.07 -3.17 -1.48
C SER A 11 12.30 -2.28 -1.41
N GLY A 12 12.10 -0.98 -1.28
CA GLY A 12 13.19 -0.03 -0.94
C GLY A 12 13.80 -0.33 0.42
N THR A 13 15.03 0.16 0.64
CA THR A 13 15.85 -0.19 1.81
C THR A 13 15.17 0.14 3.14
N GLU A 14 14.59 1.33 3.27
CA GLU A 14 13.97 1.78 4.52
C GLU A 14 12.79 0.86 4.91
N LEU A 15 11.88 0.61 3.98
CA LEU A 15 10.74 -0.28 4.21
C LEU A 15 11.18 -1.71 4.48
N ALA A 16 12.20 -2.21 3.76
CA ALA A 16 12.71 -3.56 3.96
C ALA A 16 13.34 -3.72 5.35
N LEU A 17 14.07 -2.73 5.86
CA LEU A 17 14.64 -2.74 7.21
C LEU A 17 13.56 -2.70 8.29
N GLU A 18 12.43 -2.02 8.04
CA GLU A 18 11.26 -1.98 8.92
C GLU A 18 10.54 -3.35 8.98
N MET A 19 10.38 -4.02 7.82
CA MET A 19 9.56 -5.21 7.68
C MET A 19 10.31 -6.53 7.83
N CYS A 20 11.62 -6.57 7.52
CA CYS A 20 12.38 -7.80 7.36
C CYS A 20 13.45 -7.97 8.44
N GLU A 21 13.54 -9.17 9.01
CA GLU A 21 14.58 -9.52 9.98
C GLU A 21 15.94 -9.70 9.32
N GLN A 22 15.97 -10.10 8.04
CA GLN A 22 17.19 -10.33 7.28
C GLN A 22 16.98 -9.98 5.81
N GLY A 23 18.05 -9.68 5.09
CA GLY A 23 18.00 -9.46 3.65
C GLY A 23 19.19 -8.68 3.10
N VAL A 24 19.11 -8.41 1.81
CA VAL A 24 20.05 -7.56 1.06
C VAL A 24 19.25 -6.53 0.28
N TRP A 25 19.57 -5.27 0.46
CA TRP A 25 18.90 -4.15 -0.21
C TRP A 25 19.93 -3.19 -0.82
N TYR A 26 19.48 -2.41 -1.80
CA TYR A 26 20.30 -1.40 -2.43
C TYR A 26 19.86 -0.01 -1.95
N ASP A 27 20.78 0.76 -1.39
CA ASP A 27 20.46 2.06 -0.80
C ASP A 27 20.00 3.05 -1.89
N GLU A 28 18.80 3.56 -1.74
CA GLU A 28 18.19 4.49 -2.69
C GLU A 28 18.76 5.91 -2.57
N LEU A 29 19.35 6.24 -1.45
CA LEU A 29 19.88 7.59 -1.15
C LEU A 29 21.39 7.71 -1.41
N VAL A 30 22.12 6.59 -1.33
CA VAL A 30 23.58 6.56 -1.51
C VAL A 30 23.94 5.68 -2.70
N GLN A 31 24.45 6.31 -3.75
CA GLN A 31 24.83 5.60 -4.98
C GLN A 31 25.85 4.49 -4.73
N ASN A 32 25.63 3.34 -5.35
CA ASN A 32 26.49 2.16 -5.30
C ASN A 32 26.71 1.60 -3.88
N LYS A 33 25.76 1.80 -2.98
CA LYS A 33 25.79 1.17 -1.67
C LYS A 33 24.75 0.06 -1.57
N LYS A 34 25.14 -1.02 -0.92
CA LYS A 34 24.29 -2.18 -0.62
C LYS A 34 24.20 -2.33 0.90
N VAL A 35 23.02 -2.58 1.40
CA VAL A 35 22.77 -2.86 2.81
C VAL A 35 22.51 -4.35 2.98
N SER A 36 23.16 -4.98 3.93
CA SER A 36 22.89 -6.36 4.34
C SER A 36 22.54 -6.41 5.82
N LYS A 37 21.66 -7.32 6.19
CA LYS A 37 21.23 -7.54 7.57
C LYS A 37 20.99 -9.02 7.79
N ASP A 38 21.57 -9.56 8.85
CA ASP A 38 21.29 -10.91 9.35
C ASP A 38 20.27 -10.87 10.48
N VAL A 39 19.62 -11.99 10.76
CA VAL A 39 18.66 -12.14 11.86
C VAL A 39 19.27 -11.68 13.19
N GLY A 40 18.64 -10.72 13.85
CA GLY A 40 19.13 -10.14 15.12
C GLY A 40 20.36 -9.24 14.99
N GLY A 41 20.90 -9.06 13.78
CA GLY A 41 22.05 -8.20 13.49
C GLY A 41 21.68 -6.76 13.19
N ALA A 42 22.64 -5.85 13.34
CA ALA A 42 22.53 -4.49 12.83
C ALA A 42 22.79 -4.46 11.31
N PRO A 43 22.14 -3.55 10.57
CA PRO A 43 22.42 -3.38 9.14
C PRO A 43 23.88 -2.97 8.88
N THR A 44 24.50 -3.57 7.89
CA THR A 44 25.85 -3.22 7.41
C THR A 44 25.78 -2.58 6.03
N LEU A 45 26.64 -1.59 5.78
CA LEU A 45 26.71 -0.86 4.51
C LEU A 45 27.93 -1.30 3.73
N GLU A 46 27.71 -1.78 2.49
CA GLU A 46 28.76 -2.31 1.62
C GLU A 46 28.76 -1.63 0.26
N GLN A 47 29.82 -1.89 -0.54
CA GLN A 47 29.85 -1.49 -1.93
C GLN A 47 28.91 -2.37 -2.75
N GLY A 48 27.99 -1.75 -3.50
CA GLY A 48 27.08 -2.42 -4.41
C GLY A 48 27.53 -2.36 -5.87
N PRO A 49 26.80 -3.02 -6.79
CA PRO A 49 27.04 -2.93 -8.23
C PRO A 49 26.74 -1.53 -8.76
N SER A 50 27.23 -1.21 -9.96
CA SER A 50 26.95 0.06 -10.63
C SER A 50 25.50 0.17 -11.17
N ASP A 51 24.83 -0.97 -11.37
CA ASP A 51 23.45 -1.08 -11.87
C ASP A 51 22.77 -2.28 -11.19
N THR A 52 21.63 -2.07 -10.55
CA THR A 52 20.88 -3.10 -9.82
C THR A 52 19.73 -3.71 -10.62
N THR A 53 19.54 -3.32 -11.87
CA THR A 53 18.41 -3.76 -12.70
C THR A 53 18.30 -5.29 -12.77
N ARG A 54 19.41 -5.99 -12.98
CA ARG A 54 19.41 -7.46 -13.03
C ARG A 54 19.23 -8.09 -11.64
N ALA A 55 19.86 -7.53 -10.62
CA ALA A 55 19.71 -8.03 -9.24
C ALA A 55 18.24 -7.95 -8.78
N LEU A 56 17.55 -6.86 -9.14
CA LEU A 56 16.15 -6.68 -8.82
C LEU A 56 15.25 -7.65 -9.62
N ALA A 57 15.52 -7.85 -10.89
CA ALA A 57 14.83 -8.86 -11.69
C ALA A 57 15.05 -10.28 -11.13
N ASP A 58 16.26 -10.60 -10.69
CA ASP A 58 16.58 -11.88 -10.06
C ASP A 58 15.82 -12.07 -8.73
N THR A 59 15.58 -10.99 -7.97
CA THR A 59 14.73 -11.04 -6.77
C THR A 59 13.29 -11.47 -7.09
N LEU A 60 12.75 -11.02 -8.23
CA LEU A 60 11.41 -11.40 -8.68
C LEU A 60 11.33 -12.82 -9.24
N THR A 61 12.39 -13.29 -9.90
CA THR A 61 12.38 -14.54 -10.67
C THR A 61 13.03 -15.71 -9.93
N LYS A 62 14.17 -15.49 -9.27
CA LYS A 62 14.95 -16.51 -8.56
C LYS A 62 14.75 -16.44 -7.04
N GLY A 63 14.56 -15.24 -6.51
CA GLY A 63 14.30 -15.00 -5.10
C GLY A 63 12.87 -15.32 -4.67
N SER A 64 11.94 -15.48 -5.61
CA SER A 64 10.52 -15.79 -5.36
C SER A 64 9.91 -14.84 -4.33
N ALA A 65 10.02 -13.53 -4.56
CA ALA A 65 9.40 -12.53 -3.67
C ALA A 65 7.87 -12.70 -3.67
N ASP A 66 7.28 -12.86 -2.50
CA ASP A 66 5.82 -12.97 -2.31
C ASP A 66 5.15 -11.58 -2.33
N LEU A 67 5.85 -10.56 -1.86
CA LEU A 67 5.44 -9.16 -1.88
C LEU A 67 6.53 -8.31 -2.53
N PHE A 68 6.13 -7.51 -3.52
CA PHE A 68 6.98 -6.52 -4.15
C PHE A 68 6.38 -5.14 -3.94
N VAL A 69 7.14 -4.24 -3.33
CA VAL A 69 6.70 -2.88 -3.02
C VAL A 69 7.61 -1.89 -3.72
N THR A 70 7.02 -0.97 -4.47
CA THR A 70 7.78 0.07 -5.17
C THR A 70 7.21 1.46 -4.96
N SER A 71 8.11 2.44 -5.07
CA SER A 71 7.80 3.86 -5.14
C SER A 71 8.78 4.50 -6.13
N GLY A 72 8.48 5.69 -6.64
CA GLY A 72 9.35 6.44 -7.53
C GLY A 72 8.77 6.68 -8.92
N HIS A 73 9.58 7.23 -9.81
CA HIS A 73 9.12 7.62 -11.14
C HIS A 73 8.72 6.44 -12.02
N ALA A 74 7.53 6.52 -12.58
CA ALA A 74 6.99 5.52 -13.50
C ALA A 74 6.05 6.18 -14.52
N THR A 75 5.77 5.44 -15.57
CA THR A 75 4.65 5.66 -16.47
C THR A 75 3.86 4.35 -16.61
N GLU A 76 2.80 4.37 -17.37
CA GLU A 76 2.04 3.18 -17.71
C GLU A 76 2.84 2.11 -18.49
N ARG A 77 4.07 2.45 -18.96
CA ARG A 77 4.92 1.55 -19.79
C ARG A 77 6.31 1.32 -19.25
N ASN A 78 6.70 2.03 -18.20
CA ASN A 78 8.03 1.84 -17.61
C ASN A 78 8.06 2.27 -16.14
N TRP A 79 8.99 1.67 -15.41
CA TRP A 79 9.36 2.06 -14.06
C TRP A 79 10.86 2.34 -14.01
N GLN A 80 11.23 3.55 -13.57
CA GLN A 80 12.61 3.93 -13.29
C GLN A 80 13.02 3.35 -11.95
N ILE A 81 14.02 2.45 -11.95
CA ILE A 81 14.49 1.78 -10.75
C ILE A 81 15.34 2.71 -9.92
N GLY A 82 14.99 2.83 -8.62
CA GLY A 82 15.75 3.63 -7.65
C GLY A 82 15.65 5.14 -7.83
N PHE A 83 16.18 5.87 -6.86
CA PHE A 83 16.18 7.33 -6.85
C PHE A 83 17.57 7.91 -7.12
N ARG A 84 18.59 7.51 -6.37
CA ARG A 84 20.00 7.97 -6.54
C ARG A 84 20.94 6.87 -7.02
N TYR A 85 20.58 5.62 -6.83
CA TYR A 85 21.34 4.52 -7.41
C TYR A 85 21.21 4.60 -8.94
N ARG A 86 22.30 4.56 -9.65
CA ARG A 86 22.25 4.52 -11.13
C ARG A 86 21.75 3.16 -11.57
N ASN A 87 20.55 3.16 -12.12
CA ASN A 87 19.86 1.95 -12.54
C ASN A 87 19.23 2.12 -13.90
N GLY A 88 18.91 1.00 -14.53
CA GLY A 88 18.06 0.95 -15.70
C GLY A 88 16.58 1.11 -15.37
N THR A 89 15.74 0.51 -16.19
CA THR A 89 14.28 0.57 -16.08
C THR A 89 13.67 -0.81 -16.25
N PHE A 90 12.50 -1.03 -15.65
CA PHE A 90 11.60 -2.07 -16.14
C PHE A 90 10.66 -1.47 -17.17
N ARG A 91 10.40 -2.23 -18.23
CA ARG A 91 9.49 -1.85 -19.33
C ARG A 91 8.54 -2.97 -19.66
N SER A 92 7.39 -2.60 -20.21
CA SER A 92 6.38 -3.54 -20.66
C SER A 92 6.14 -3.45 -22.15
N LYS A 93 5.78 -4.57 -22.76
CA LYS A 93 5.30 -4.66 -24.12
C LYS A 93 4.48 -5.93 -24.30
N GLN A 94 3.25 -5.80 -24.82
CA GLN A 94 2.35 -6.92 -25.11
C GLN A 94 2.19 -7.89 -23.92
N GLY A 95 2.00 -7.33 -22.71
CA GLY A 95 1.87 -8.11 -21.49
C GLY A 95 3.16 -8.79 -21.00
N GLN A 96 4.32 -8.48 -21.58
CA GLN A 96 5.63 -9.00 -21.16
C GLN A 96 6.43 -7.93 -20.46
N MET A 97 7.19 -8.32 -19.42
CA MET A 97 8.08 -7.47 -18.66
C MET A 97 9.52 -7.63 -19.11
N PHE A 98 10.25 -6.51 -19.21
CA PHE A 98 11.66 -6.48 -19.61
C PHE A 98 12.47 -5.62 -18.65
N GLY A 99 13.64 -6.11 -18.23
CA GLY A 99 14.69 -5.31 -17.63
C GLY A 99 15.55 -4.67 -18.72
N VAL A 100 15.76 -3.36 -18.61
CA VAL A 100 16.61 -2.58 -19.53
C VAL A 100 17.71 -1.95 -18.68
N PRO A 101 18.89 -2.59 -18.56
CA PRO A 101 20.01 -2.08 -17.76
C PRO A 101 20.62 -0.84 -18.39
N LEU A 102 21.47 -0.13 -17.65
CA LEU A 102 22.23 1.02 -18.17
C LEU A 102 23.17 0.65 -19.31
N GLN A 103 23.69 -0.57 -19.29
CA GLN A 103 24.57 -1.12 -20.33
C GLN A 103 24.20 -2.57 -20.65
N GLY A 104 24.38 -2.96 -21.90
CA GLY A 104 24.06 -4.31 -22.38
C GLY A 104 22.63 -4.44 -22.89
N ASP A 105 22.26 -5.66 -23.25
CA ASP A 105 20.98 -5.96 -23.86
C ASP A 105 19.85 -6.02 -22.84
N ARG A 106 18.65 -5.66 -23.29
CA ARG A 106 17.43 -5.91 -22.55
C ARG A 106 17.24 -7.42 -22.35
N PHE A 107 16.60 -7.78 -21.24
CA PHE A 107 16.28 -9.17 -20.93
C PHE A 107 14.84 -9.30 -20.42
N GLU A 108 14.26 -10.45 -20.66
CA GLU A 108 12.90 -10.76 -20.21
C GLU A 108 12.87 -11.02 -18.70
N ILE A 109 11.78 -10.59 -18.05
CA ILE A 109 11.47 -10.88 -16.65
C ILE A 109 10.19 -11.69 -16.63
N ALA A 110 10.30 -12.97 -16.25
CA ALA A 110 9.17 -13.87 -16.12
C ALA A 110 9.28 -14.68 -14.82
N SER A 111 8.17 -14.85 -14.14
CA SER A 111 8.10 -15.66 -12.92
C SER A 111 6.73 -16.35 -12.84
N PRO A 112 6.67 -17.67 -12.60
CA PRO A 112 5.43 -18.38 -12.34
C PRO A 112 4.93 -18.18 -10.90
N ASP A 113 5.79 -17.69 -9.99
CA ASP A 113 5.50 -17.64 -8.57
C ASP A 113 4.44 -16.58 -8.27
N PRO A 114 3.34 -16.95 -7.57
CA PRO A 114 2.29 -16.02 -7.23
C PRO A 114 2.81 -14.95 -6.27
N LYS A 115 2.44 -13.69 -6.49
CA LYS A 115 2.86 -12.57 -5.63
C LYS A 115 1.86 -11.43 -5.61
N VAL A 116 2.03 -10.59 -4.60
CA VAL A 116 1.37 -9.30 -4.45
C VAL A 116 2.32 -8.20 -4.91
N TYR A 117 1.79 -7.22 -5.64
CA TYR A 117 2.53 -6.02 -6.01
C TYR A 117 1.85 -4.75 -5.48
N MET A 118 2.60 -3.93 -4.77
CA MET A 118 2.12 -2.66 -4.23
C MET A 118 2.93 -1.50 -4.84
N ALA A 119 2.37 -0.84 -5.84
CA ALA A 119 2.93 0.36 -6.45
C ALA A 119 2.48 1.60 -5.66
N ILE A 120 3.01 1.76 -4.43
CA ILE A 120 2.52 2.72 -3.44
C ILE A 120 2.81 4.20 -3.75
N GLY A 121 3.73 4.47 -4.67
CA GLY A 121 4.12 5.83 -5.04
C GLY A 121 4.58 5.95 -6.49
N ASN A 122 4.15 5.05 -7.37
CA ASN A 122 4.51 5.04 -8.78
C ASN A 122 3.39 5.65 -9.62
N CYS A 123 3.69 6.69 -10.38
CA CYS A 123 2.74 7.30 -11.31
C CYS A 123 2.28 6.29 -12.38
N LEU A 124 0.99 6.27 -12.70
CA LEU A 124 0.40 5.51 -13.81
C LEU A 124 0.64 3.99 -13.80
N MET A 125 1.17 3.42 -12.71
CA MET A 125 1.46 2.00 -12.65
C MET A 125 0.19 1.12 -12.70
N GLY A 126 -0.96 1.67 -12.30
CA GLY A 126 -2.27 1.05 -12.45
C GLY A 126 -3.01 1.46 -13.72
N HIS A 127 -2.47 2.35 -14.55
CA HIS A 127 -3.15 2.80 -15.77
C HIS A 127 -3.05 1.75 -16.89
N ILE A 128 -4.21 1.32 -17.40
CA ILE A 128 -4.30 0.37 -18.51
C ILE A 128 -4.92 1.08 -19.71
N ASP A 129 -4.08 1.50 -20.64
CA ASP A 129 -4.46 2.15 -21.91
C ASP A 129 -4.31 1.22 -23.13
N GLY A 130 -3.88 0.00 -22.91
CA GLY A 130 -3.69 -1.00 -23.98
C GLY A 130 -2.78 -2.16 -23.54
N PRO A 131 -2.46 -3.07 -24.46
CA PRO A 131 -1.72 -4.30 -24.15
C PRO A 131 -0.27 -4.09 -23.72
N ASP A 132 0.26 -2.89 -23.86
CA ASP A 132 1.62 -2.54 -23.46
C ASP A 132 1.68 -2.01 -22.01
N ALA A 133 0.56 -1.95 -21.29
CA ALA A 133 0.52 -1.42 -19.92
C ALA A 133 1.33 -2.27 -18.93
N MET A 134 2.04 -1.59 -18.02
CA MET A 134 2.85 -2.23 -16.96
C MET A 134 2.00 -3.12 -16.06
N ALA A 135 0.78 -2.70 -15.70
CA ALA A 135 -0.14 -3.50 -14.89
C ALA A 135 -0.39 -4.88 -15.51
N LEU A 136 -0.62 -4.94 -16.83
CA LEU A 136 -0.82 -6.21 -17.54
C LEU A 136 0.45 -7.06 -17.54
N ALA A 137 1.63 -6.45 -17.71
CA ALA A 137 2.90 -7.20 -17.69
C ALA A 137 3.21 -7.75 -16.29
N TRP A 138 2.93 -7.01 -15.21
CA TRP A 138 3.04 -7.52 -13.85
C TRP A 138 2.17 -8.77 -13.65
N MET A 139 0.93 -8.74 -14.07
CA MET A 139 -0.01 -9.85 -13.90
C MET A 139 0.27 -11.02 -14.83
N ASN A 140 0.61 -10.76 -16.09
CA ASN A 140 0.75 -11.79 -17.12
C ASN A 140 2.13 -12.50 -17.08
N SER A 141 3.22 -11.76 -16.92
CA SER A 141 4.57 -12.35 -17.04
C SER A 141 5.30 -12.51 -15.71
N VAL A 142 4.98 -11.72 -14.71
CA VAL A 142 5.75 -11.69 -13.44
C VAL A 142 5.05 -12.44 -12.29
N GLY A 143 3.87 -13.02 -12.54
CA GLY A 143 3.16 -13.84 -11.56
C GLY A 143 2.34 -13.04 -10.53
N VAL A 144 2.14 -11.75 -10.72
CA VAL A 144 1.30 -10.93 -9.83
C VAL A 144 -0.15 -11.39 -9.91
N ARG A 145 -0.76 -11.71 -8.76
CA ARG A 145 -2.15 -12.12 -8.63
C ARG A 145 -3.05 -11.01 -8.11
N GLN A 146 -2.48 -10.15 -7.27
CA GLN A 146 -3.14 -8.94 -6.79
C GLN A 146 -2.16 -7.78 -6.83
N MET A 147 -2.64 -6.60 -7.21
CA MET A 147 -1.86 -5.37 -7.12
C MET A 147 -2.73 -4.16 -6.83
N ILE A 148 -2.08 -3.15 -6.28
CA ILE A 148 -2.59 -1.78 -6.23
C ILE A 148 -1.69 -0.87 -7.07
N GLY A 149 -2.28 0.15 -7.67
CA GLY A 149 -1.51 1.14 -8.42
C GLY A 149 -2.33 2.38 -8.77
N TYR A 150 -1.64 3.48 -8.94
CA TYR A 150 -2.25 4.73 -9.37
C TYR A 150 -2.57 4.71 -10.86
N THR A 151 -3.78 5.13 -11.22
CA THR A 151 -4.24 5.23 -12.61
C THR A 151 -3.85 6.57 -13.26
N VAL A 152 -3.29 7.48 -12.47
CA VAL A 152 -2.83 8.82 -12.86
C VAL A 152 -1.46 9.13 -12.23
N LEU A 153 -1.00 10.36 -12.37
CA LEU A 153 0.22 10.83 -11.69
C LEU A 153 0.02 10.81 -10.17
N THR A 154 0.91 10.17 -9.45
CA THR A 154 0.93 10.16 -7.98
C THR A 154 1.67 11.38 -7.47
N TRP A 155 1.06 12.12 -6.53
CA TRP A 155 1.74 13.25 -5.90
C TRP A 155 1.47 13.36 -4.39
N TYR A 156 0.40 12.77 -3.88
CA TYR A 156 0.08 12.80 -2.45
C TYR A 156 0.48 11.50 -1.75
N GLY A 157 -0.05 10.35 -2.18
CA GLY A 157 0.40 9.03 -1.74
C GLY A 157 -0.39 8.41 -0.58
N TYR A 158 -1.43 9.05 -0.05
CA TYR A 158 -2.24 8.48 1.04
C TYR A 158 -2.87 7.14 0.66
N GLY A 159 -3.37 7.03 -0.56
CA GLY A 159 -4.01 5.81 -1.07
C GLY A 159 -3.05 4.62 -1.09
N GLY A 160 -1.84 4.80 -1.63
CA GLY A 160 -0.85 3.73 -1.70
C GLY A 160 -0.22 3.38 -0.35
N TRP A 161 0.33 4.37 0.35
CA TRP A 161 0.96 4.18 1.66
C TRP A 161 -0.03 3.69 2.72
N GLY A 162 -1.29 4.13 2.66
CA GLY A 162 -2.28 3.71 3.61
C GLY A 162 -2.68 2.25 3.50
N VAL A 163 -2.78 1.73 2.28
CA VAL A 163 -2.98 0.28 2.09
C VAL A 163 -1.80 -0.50 2.67
N LEU A 164 -0.57 -0.03 2.46
CA LEU A 164 0.60 -0.64 3.04
C LEU A 164 0.55 -0.62 4.57
N ASP A 165 0.20 0.51 5.19
CA ASP A 165 0.11 0.65 6.64
C ASP A 165 -0.93 -0.32 7.23
N TYR A 166 -2.15 -0.41 6.69
CA TYR A 166 -3.13 -1.41 7.13
C TYR A 166 -2.64 -2.84 6.97
N TYR A 167 -1.93 -3.12 5.88
CA TYR A 167 -1.42 -4.45 5.61
C TYR A 167 -0.28 -4.86 6.54
N THR A 168 0.62 -3.92 6.89
CA THR A 168 1.87 -4.22 7.61
C THR A 168 1.85 -3.95 9.10
N GLU A 169 1.15 -2.90 9.57
CA GLU A 169 1.14 -2.54 10.99
C GLU A 169 0.31 -3.49 11.87
N GLN A 170 -0.63 -4.22 11.24
CA GLN A 170 -1.43 -5.27 11.89
C GLN A 170 -1.22 -6.63 11.18
N PRO A 171 -0.02 -7.21 11.23
CA PRO A 171 0.35 -8.33 10.38
C PRO A 171 -0.57 -9.54 10.56
N GLY A 172 -1.10 -10.03 9.43
CA GLY A 172 -2.05 -11.13 9.38
C GLY A 172 -3.50 -10.77 9.71
N ARG A 173 -3.82 -9.49 10.03
CA ARG A 173 -5.21 -9.06 10.25
C ARG A 173 -5.99 -8.95 8.94
N TYR A 174 -5.42 -8.26 7.98
CA TYR A 174 -6.05 -7.98 6.68
C TYR A 174 -5.38 -8.76 5.55
N THR A 175 -6.17 -9.21 4.58
CA THR A 175 -5.70 -9.49 3.23
C THR A 175 -5.35 -8.19 2.51
N LEU A 176 -4.71 -8.25 1.33
CA LEU A 176 -4.48 -7.03 0.54
C LEU A 176 -5.79 -6.35 0.13
N ALA A 177 -6.81 -7.12 -0.25
CA ALA A 177 -8.11 -6.58 -0.63
C ALA A 177 -8.80 -5.90 0.56
N GLU A 178 -8.78 -6.53 1.75
CA GLU A 178 -9.31 -5.94 2.98
C GLU A 178 -8.54 -4.68 3.40
N ALA A 179 -7.21 -4.66 3.29
CA ALA A 179 -6.38 -3.49 3.58
C ALA A 179 -6.68 -2.33 2.61
N PHE A 180 -6.89 -2.63 1.33
CA PHE A 180 -7.31 -1.64 0.33
C PHE A 180 -8.67 -1.03 0.69
N HIS A 181 -9.64 -1.86 1.03
CA HIS A 181 -10.98 -1.44 1.41
C HIS A 181 -10.97 -0.62 2.71
N ALA A 182 -10.28 -1.10 3.76
CA ALA A 182 -10.13 -0.39 5.02
C ALA A 182 -9.47 0.99 4.83
N ASN A 183 -8.43 1.09 4.01
CA ASN A 183 -7.79 2.38 3.73
C ASN A 183 -8.71 3.33 2.98
N HIS A 184 -9.55 2.82 2.07
CA HIS A 184 -10.52 3.65 1.34
C HIS A 184 -11.56 4.25 2.29
N HIS A 185 -12.09 3.46 3.21
CA HIS A 185 -12.99 3.96 4.27
C HIS A 185 -12.30 4.99 5.17
N ALA A 186 -11.07 4.72 5.60
CA ALA A 186 -10.30 5.67 6.39
C ALA A 186 -10.06 7.01 5.66
N LEU A 187 -9.82 6.95 4.35
CA LEU A 187 -9.64 8.14 3.51
C LEU A 187 -10.95 8.95 3.40
N ILE A 188 -12.06 8.28 3.11
CA ILE A 188 -13.38 8.93 3.03
C ILE A 188 -13.77 9.53 4.37
N HIS A 189 -13.59 8.79 5.47
CA HIS A 189 -13.83 9.30 6.82
C HIS A 189 -13.02 10.57 7.10
N ARG A 190 -11.72 10.58 6.76
CA ARG A 190 -10.87 11.77 6.93
C ARG A 190 -11.32 12.96 6.10
N LEU A 191 -11.77 12.72 4.86
CA LEU A 191 -12.36 13.77 4.02
C LEU A 191 -13.63 14.33 4.66
N ASP A 192 -14.54 13.46 5.08
CA ASP A 192 -15.85 13.84 5.61
C ASP A 192 -15.75 14.58 6.95
N THR A 193 -14.93 14.06 7.87
CA THR A 193 -14.78 14.63 9.22
C THR A 193 -13.90 15.88 9.28
N CYS A 194 -12.99 16.08 8.34
CA CYS A 194 -12.01 17.17 8.39
C CYS A 194 -12.23 18.29 7.38
N PHE A 195 -13.06 18.09 6.33
CA PHE A 195 -13.24 19.05 5.24
C PHE A 195 -14.71 19.13 4.83
N ASP A 196 -15.39 20.17 5.28
CA ASP A 196 -16.83 20.32 5.09
C ASP A 196 -17.26 20.29 3.63
N GLY A 197 -18.13 19.38 3.28
CA GLY A 197 -18.75 19.25 1.96
C GLY A 197 -17.86 18.69 0.84
N ILE A 198 -16.60 18.36 1.09
CA ILE A 198 -15.65 17.94 0.05
C ILE A 198 -15.99 16.57 -0.55
N THR A 199 -16.60 15.68 0.22
CA THR A 199 -16.94 14.31 -0.22
C THR A 199 -17.95 14.29 -1.37
N ALA A 200 -18.78 15.34 -1.49
CA ALA A 200 -19.73 15.50 -2.60
C ALA A 200 -19.07 15.84 -3.94
N PHE A 201 -17.78 16.26 -3.93
CA PHE A 201 -17.07 16.59 -5.15
C PHE A 201 -16.78 15.33 -5.98
N GLN A 202 -17.03 15.44 -7.29
CA GLN A 202 -16.68 14.40 -8.25
C GLN A 202 -15.59 14.92 -9.19
N LEU A 203 -14.56 14.08 -9.40
CA LEU A 203 -13.49 14.39 -10.34
C LEU A 203 -13.97 14.14 -11.77
N GLU A 204 -14.02 15.17 -12.59
CA GLU A 204 -14.38 15.03 -13.99
C GLU A 204 -13.30 14.26 -14.77
N PRO A 205 -13.67 13.35 -15.67
CA PRO A 205 -12.68 12.61 -16.47
C PRO A 205 -11.73 13.55 -17.22
N GLY A 206 -10.43 13.31 -17.04
CA GLY A 206 -9.36 14.11 -17.64
C GLY A 206 -9.07 15.45 -16.94
N SER A 207 -9.84 15.82 -15.92
CA SER A 207 -9.57 17.03 -15.13
C SER A 207 -8.51 16.74 -14.07
N GLN A 208 -7.62 17.71 -13.86
CA GLN A 208 -6.70 17.76 -12.72
C GLN A 208 -7.02 18.92 -11.77
N SER A 209 -8.15 19.59 -12.00
CA SER A 209 -8.61 20.70 -11.18
C SER A 209 -9.39 20.18 -9.98
N LEU A 210 -8.78 20.26 -8.80
CA LEU A 210 -9.37 19.86 -7.53
C LEU A 210 -9.67 21.08 -6.67
N PRO A 211 -10.79 21.08 -5.93
CA PRO A 211 -11.06 22.12 -4.95
C PRO A 211 -10.03 22.05 -3.82
N SER A 212 -9.73 23.20 -3.27
CA SER A 212 -8.90 23.32 -2.06
C SER A 212 -9.79 23.82 -0.93
N VAL A 213 -10.12 22.95 0.02
CA VAL A 213 -10.98 23.24 1.16
C VAL A 213 -10.13 23.40 2.40
N VAL A 214 -10.34 24.49 3.15
CA VAL A 214 -9.67 24.69 4.43
C VAL A 214 -10.22 23.70 5.44
N PRO A 215 -9.35 22.99 6.20
CA PRO A 215 -9.83 22.03 7.18
C PRO A 215 -10.64 22.73 8.28
N ASN A 216 -11.67 22.06 8.74
CA ASN A 216 -12.46 22.47 9.89
C ASN A 216 -11.68 22.33 11.22
N ALA A 217 -12.33 22.48 12.39
CA ALA A 217 -11.67 22.41 13.69
C ALA A 217 -10.99 21.03 13.93
N SER A 218 -11.62 19.92 13.49
CA SER A 218 -11.08 18.56 13.63
C SER A 218 -9.83 18.37 12.79
N GLY A 219 -9.87 18.77 11.52
CA GLY A 219 -8.72 18.69 10.63
C GLY A 219 -7.54 19.57 11.11
N LYS A 220 -7.82 20.79 11.59
CA LYS A 220 -6.78 21.68 12.16
C LYS A 220 -6.12 21.08 13.41
N ARG A 221 -6.88 20.40 14.27
CA ARG A 221 -6.36 19.75 15.48
C ARG A 221 -5.31 18.69 15.18
N ILE A 222 -5.44 17.99 14.07
CA ILE A 222 -4.48 16.96 13.62
C ILE A 222 -3.48 17.47 12.56
N GLY A 223 -3.40 18.80 12.36
CA GLY A 223 -2.39 19.45 11.54
C GLY A 223 -2.64 19.41 10.04
N LEU A 224 -3.85 19.08 9.58
CA LEU A 224 -4.19 19.10 8.16
C LEU A 224 -4.27 20.52 7.60
N THR A 225 -4.00 20.64 6.33
CA THR A 225 -3.98 21.89 5.55
C THR A 225 -4.95 21.81 4.36
N ALA A 226 -5.18 22.92 3.68
CA ALA A 226 -5.97 22.93 2.45
C ALA A 226 -5.30 22.13 1.30
N SER A 227 -3.99 21.93 1.34
CA SER A 227 -3.29 21.04 0.39
C SER A 227 -3.65 19.57 0.62
N ASP A 228 -3.86 19.17 1.88
CA ASP A 228 -4.24 17.80 2.23
C ASP A 228 -5.64 17.46 1.70
N SER A 229 -6.58 18.40 1.68
CA SER A 229 -7.90 18.19 1.09
C SER A 229 -7.83 17.78 -0.39
N ARG A 230 -6.95 18.46 -1.14
CA ARG A 230 -6.73 18.14 -2.56
C ARG A 230 -6.06 16.77 -2.75
N GLY A 231 -5.06 16.49 -1.92
CA GLY A 231 -4.33 15.23 -1.97
C GLY A 231 -5.19 14.01 -1.64
N LEU A 232 -5.97 14.10 -0.57
CA LEU A 232 -6.90 13.04 -0.18
C LEU A 232 -8.00 12.83 -1.24
N LEU A 233 -8.54 13.92 -1.78
CA LEU A 233 -9.56 13.84 -2.83
C LEU A 233 -9.00 13.21 -4.11
N TRP A 234 -7.76 13.53 -4.47
CA TRP A 234 -7.04 12.90 -5.58
C TRP A 234 -6.90 11.41 -5.37
N ASP A 235 -6.39 10.99 -4.22
CA ASP A 235 -6.14 9.59 -3.91
C ASP A 235 -7.43 8.76 -3.77
N ARG A 236 -8.57 9.38 -3.38
CA ARG A 236 -9.88 8.71 -3.32
C ARG A 236 -10.25 8.08 -4.66
N ASP A 237 -9.99 8.77 -5.76
CA ASP A 237 -10.53 8.42 -7.07
C ASP A 237 -9.49 7.80 -8.01
N THR A 238 -8.23 7.69 -7.60
CA THR A 238 -7.13 7.38 -8.53
C THR A 238 -6.29 6.16 -8.21
N VAL A 239 -6.54 5.50 -7.10
CA VAL A 239 -5.88 4.22 -6.76
C VAL A 239 -6.81 3.07 -7.08
N ALA A 240 -6.33 2.12 -7.89
CA ALA A 240 -7.07 0.94 -8.27
C ALA A 240 -6.48 -0.34 -7.68
N PHE A 241 -7.36 -1.30 -7.40
CA PHE A 241 -7.03 -2.67 -7.05
C PHE A 241 -7.27 -3.57 -8.28
N TYR A 242 -6.35 -4.48 -8.54
CA TYR A 242 -6.42 -5.46 -9.63
C TYR A 242 -6.20 -6.86 -9.09
N GLY A 243 -6.96 -7.81 -9.57
CA GLY A 243 -6.90 -9.22 -9.21
C GLY A 243 -8.19 -9.70 -8.53
N ASP A 244 -8.21 -10.97 -8.16
CA ASP A 244 -9.36 -11.57 -7.48
C ASP A 244 -9.29 -11.24 -5.98
N PRO A 245 -10.24 -10.48 -5.41
CA PRO A 245 -10.24 -10.17 -3.98
C PRO A 245 -10.45 -11.41 -3.08
N ALA A 246 -11.02 -12.49 -3.62
CA ALA A 246 -11.20 -13.74 -2.90
C ALA A 246 -9.88 -14.55 -2.76
N TRP A 247 -8.83 -14.20 -3.50
CA TRP A 247 -7.53 -14.77 -3.29
C TRP A 247 -6.84 -14.11 -2.09
N GLU A 248 -6.86 -14.79 -0.95
CA GLU A 248 -6.36 -14.24 0.30
C GLU A 248 -4.84 -14.20 0.35
N ALA A 249 -4.25 -13.02 0.21
CA ALA A 249 -2.84 -12.78 0.44
C ALA A 249 -2.66 -12.07 1.79
N ARG A 250 -1.97 -12.72 2.74
CA ARG A 250 -1.77 -12.20 4.11
C ARG A 250 -0.31 -12.25 4.53
N LEU A 251 0.09 -11.33 5.39
CA LEU A 251 1.32 -11.50 6.18
C LEU A 251 1.15 -12.64 7.21
N PRO A 252 2.24 -13.29 7.63
CA PRO A 252 2.18 -14.18 8.79
C PRO A 252 1.64 -13.44 10.01
N SER A 253 0.78 -14.09 10.80
CA SER A 253 0.28 -13.48 12.02
C SER A 253 1.41 -13.29 13.03
N GLN A 254 1.54 -12.08 13.56
CA GLN A 254 2.50 -11.69 14.57
C GLN A 254 1.80 -10.92 15.71
N PRO A 255 2.47 -10.66 16.85
CA PRO A 255 1.92 -9.83 17.91
C PRO A 255 1.51 -8.45 17.40
N LYS A 256 0.26 -8.09 17.62
CA LYS A 256 -0.34 -6.84 17.18
C LYS A 256 -0.27 -5.78 18.28
N ALA A 257 -0.42 -4.52 17.91
CA ALA A 257 -0.46 -3.42 18.88
C ALA A 257 -1.75 -3.45 19.72
N TYR A 258 -2.85 -3.93 19.13
CA TYR A 258 -4.12 -4.13 19.81
C TYR A 258 -4.84 -5.38 19.28
N GLY A 259 -5.63 -6.01 20.13
CA GLY A 259 -6.60 -7.05 19.77
C GLY A 259 -7.86 -6.41 19.21
N GLN A 260 -8.52 -7.10 18.28
CA GLN A 260 -9.80 -6.71 17.69
C GLN A 260 -10.63 -7.99 17.55
N ARG A 261 -11.79 -8.03 18.18
CA ARG A 261 -12.67 -9.20 18.20
C ARG A 261 -14.11 -8.76 18.00
N LEU A 262 -14.73 -9.30 16.98
CA LEU A 262 -16.15 -9.15 16.71
C LEU A 262 -16.87 -10.41 17.22
N GLU A 263 -17.89 -10.22 18.04
CA GLU A 263 -18.81 -11.28 18.51
C GLU A 263 -20.21 -10.94 18.05
N ILE A 264 -20.93 -11.96 17.57
CA ILE A 264 -22.30 -11.82 17.07
C ILE A 264 -23.20 -12.72 17.94
N GLN A 265 -24.20 -12.12 18.59
CA GLN A 265 -25.22 -12.81 19.38
C GLN A 265 -26.60 -12.40 18.92
N GLY A 266 -27.28 -13.24 18.13
CA GLY A 266 -28.51 -12.84 17.45
C GLY A 266 -28.25 -11.65 16.53
N ASP A 267 -28.97 -10.55 16.76
CA ASP A 267 -28.85 -9.31 15.98
C ASP A 267 -27.86 -8.31 16.61
N THR A 268 -27.17 -8.69 17.68
CA THR A 268 -26.20 -7.81 18.38
C THR A 268 -24.78 -8.14 17.98
N TYR A 269 -24.07 -7.13 17.51
CA TYR A 269 -22.66 -7.16 17.11
C TYR A 269 -21.84 -6.41 18.16
N THR A 270 -20.88 -7.09 18.79
CA THR A 270 -20.02 -6.49 19.81
C THR A 270 -18.58 -6.49 19.29
N LEU A 271 -18.06 -5.31 18.98
CA LEU A 271 -16.65 -5.12 18.63
C LEU A 271 -15.86 -4.73 19.89
N THR A 272 -14.92 -5.60 20.27
CA THR A 272 -14.00 -5.35 21.39
C THR A 272 -12.62 -5.02 20.89
N ILE A 273 -12.08 -3.85 21.27
CA ILE A 273 -10.71 -3.44 20.99
C ILE A 273 -9.91 -3.52 22.29
N THR A 274 -8.84 -4.35 22.30
CA THR A 274 -8.04 -4.59 23.49
C THR A 274 -6.61 -4.08 23.27
N PRO A 275 -6.18 -3.00 23.96
CA PRO A 275 -4.80 -2.54 23.92
C PRO A 275 -3.82 -3.63 24.38
N GLN A 276 -2.71 -3.83 23.65
CA GLN A 276 -1.69 -4.83 23.99
C GLN A 276 -0.33 -4.21 24.32
N ARG A 277 -0.17 -2.91 24.07
CA ARG A 277 1.05 -2.13 24.36
C ARG A 277 0.74 -0.91 25.26
N GLY A 278 -0.30 -1.00 26.09
CA GLY A 278 -0.76 0.11 26.94
C GLY A 278 -1.15 1.33 26.09
N SER A 279 -0.75 2.52 26.51
CA SER A 279 -1.04 3.77 25.79
C SER A 279 -0.47 3.82 24.37
N LYS A 280 0.56 3.04 24.08
CA LYS A 280 1.21 2.96 22.77
C LYS A 280 0.49 2.07 21.77
N SER A 281 -0.62 1.45 22.14
CA SER A 281 -1.33 0.50 21.29
C SER A 281 -1.89 1.13 20.01
N PHE A 282 -2.21 2.42 20.07
CA PHE A 282 -2.83 3.15 18.96
C PHE A 282 -1.90 4.23 18.37
N GLU A 283 -0.64 4.28 18.83
CA GLU A 283 0.36 5.12 18.19
C GLU A 283 0.72 4.53 16.80
N PRO A 284 0.76 5.37 15.75
CA PRO A 284 1.17 4.90 14.43
C PRO A 284 2.64 4.48 14.44
N VAL A 285 2.95 3.41 13.74
CA VAL A 285 4.34 2.94 13.57
C VAL A 285 5.14 3.92 12.72
N ASN A 286 4.49 4.50 11.70
CA ASN A 286 5.12 5.47 10.82
C ASN A 286 4.34 6.78 10.79
N THR A 287 5.06 7.90 11.02
CA THR A 287 4.49 9.26 11.06
C THR A 287 5.05 10.16 9.96
N ASN A 288 5.67 9.60 8.94
CA ASN A 288 6.33 10.34 7.88
C ASN A 288 5.32 11.01 6.94
N GLY A 289 5.06 12.28 7.19
CA GLY A 289 4.14 13.12 6.42
C GLY A 289 2.65 12.84 6.69
N ALA A 290 1.79 13.60 6.04
CA ALA A 290 0.33 13.47 6.17
C ALA A 290 -0.24 12.21 5.48
N GLN A 291 0.55 11.56 4.64
CA GLN A 291 0.20 10.32 3.93
C GLN A 291 0.24 9.10 4.85
N ARG A 292 1.02 9.16 5.91
CA ARG A 292 1.15 8.10 6.93
C ARG A 292 0.72 8.64 8.30
N GLY A 293 0.72 7.82 9.29
CA GLY A 293 0.36 8.23 10.64
C GLY A 293 -0.92 7.57 11.12
N TRP A 294 -1.65 8.26 12.01
CA TRP A 294 -2.84 7.71 12.62
C TRP A 294 -3.91 7.32 11.59
N ARG A 295 -4.48 6.14 11.78
CA ARG A 295 -5.59 5.59 11.00
C ARG A 295 -6.64 5.03 11.93
N PRO A 296 -7.94 5.13 11.58
CA PRO A 296 -8.99 4.53 12.37
C PRO A 296 -8.86 3.00 12.39
N VAL A 297 -9.38 2.40 13.45
CA VAL A 297 -9.58 0.95 13.50
C VAL A 297 -10.75 0.61 12.60
N VAL A 298 -10.57 -0.33 11.68
CA VAL A 298 -11.63 -0.77 10.77
C VAL A 298 -11.93 -2.24 11.02
N GLN A 299 -13.20 -2.56 11.28
CA GLN A 299 -13.72 -3.91 11.30
C GLN A 299 -14.62 -4.13 10.09
N LEU A 300 -14.21 -4.97 9.17
CA LEU A 300 -15.06 -5.41 8.06
C LEU A 300 -16.02 -6.49 8.57
N LEU A 301 -17.23 -6.48 8.06
CA LEU A 301 -18.25 -7.47 8.37
C LEU A 301 -18.26 -8.55 7.27
N ASP A 302 -18.47 -9.80 7.66
CA ASP A 302 -18.50 -10.93 6.71
C ASP A 302 -19.70 -10.90 5.77
N HIS A 303 -20.72 -10.14 6.12
CA HIS A 303 -21.94 -9.95 5.32
C HIS A 303 -22.57 -8.59 5.62
N ARG A 304 -23.39 -8.12 4.70
CA ARG A 304 -24.13 -6.88 4.89
C ARG A 304 -25.25 -7.04 5.92
N ILE A 305 -25.38 -6.03 6.75
CA ILE A 305 -26.45 -5.90 7.75
C ILE A 305 -27.34 -4.71 7.40
N SER A 306 -28.55 -4.66 7.94
CA SER A 306 -29.51 -3.56 7.71
C SER A 306 -30.03 -3.01 9.03
N ASP A 307 -30.59 -1.82 8.99
CA ASP A 307 -31.26 -1.16 10.11
C ASP A 307 -30.38 -1.04 11.37
N VAL A 308 -29.11 -0.69 11.14
CA VAL A 308 -28.08 -0.65 12.17
C VAL A 308 -28.30 0.53 13.12
N SER A 309 -28.18 0.28 14.42
CA SER A 309 -28.12 1.31 15.45
C SER A 309 -27.03 1.00 16.47
N MET A 310 -26.34 2.02 16.94
CA MET A 310 -25.34 1.87 17.98
C MET A 310 -26.03 1.81 19.35
N LEU A 311 -25.69 0.80 20.16
CA LEU A 311 -26.23 0.60 21.49
C LEU A 311 -25.29 1.16 22.58
N GLU A 312 -23.97 1.04 22.37
CA GLU A 312 -22.92 1.49 23.26
C GLU A 312 -21.74 2.01 22.43
N GLY A 313 -20.92 2.92 22.98
CA GLY A 313 -19.70 3.43 22.34
C GLY A 313 -19.84 4.83 21.73
N ASP A 314 -20.82 5.62 22.12
CA ASP A 314 -21.03 7.01 21.64
C ASP A 314 -19.80 7.92 21.86
N ASP A 315 -18.96 7.61 22.86
CA ASP A 315 -17.72 8.31 23.18
C ASP A 315 -16.53 7.95 22.24
N LEU A 316 -16.68 6.93 21.40
CA LEU A 316 -15.63 6.47 20.50
C LEU A 316 -15.68 7.14 19.12
N GLU A 317 -16.62 8.02 18.84
CA GLU A 317 -16.84 8.62 17.51
C GLU A 317 -16.98 7.54 16.42
N ALA A 318 -17.55 6.37 16.76
CA ALA A 318 -17.63 5.23 15.86
C ALA A 318 -18.66 5.45 14.73
N ILE A 319 -18.34 4.95 13.55
CA ILE A 319 -19.25 4.91 12.40
C ILE A 319 -19.58 3.44 12.12
N VAL A 320 -20.86 3.14 12.04
CA VAL A 320 -21.35 1.80 11.69
C VAL A 320 -22.09 1.87 10.37
N SER A 321 -21.66 1.05 9.41
CA SER A 321 -22.27 0.89 8.09
C SER A 321 -22.90 -0.51 7.95
N ASP A 322 -23.44 -0.80 6.77
CA ASP A 322 -23.98 -2.12 6.46
C ASP A 322 -22.90 -3.21 6.28
N ASP A 323 -21.62 -2.83 6.10
CA ASP A 323 -20.51 -3.76 5.82
C ASP A 323 -19.22 -3.48 6.61
N PHE A 324 -19.17 -2.42 7.43
CA PHE A 324 -18.02 -2.14 8.30
C PHE A 324 -18.37 -1.36 9.57
N ILE A 325 -17.44 -1.42 10.55
CA ILE A 325 -17.38 -0.54 11.74
C ILE A 325 -16.03 0.18 11.69
N LEU A 326 -16.03 1.52 11.86
CA LEU A 326 -14.85 2.37 11.85
C LEU A 326 -14.83 3.22 13.11
#